data_0469e7648601378f84afc74061b6b2c4
#
_entry.id   0469e7648601378f84afc74061b6b2c4
#
_cell.length_a   1.000
_cell.length_b   1.000
_cell.length_c   1.000
_cell.angle_alpha   90.00
_cell.angle_beta   90.00
_cell.angle_gamma   90.00
#
_symmetry.space_group_name_H-M   'P 1'
#
loop_
_entity.id
_entity.type
_entity.pdbx_description
1 polymer ?
#
loop_
_entity_poly.entity_id
_entity_poly.type
_entity_poly.pdbx_seq_one_letter_code
_entity_poly.pdbx_strand_id
1 'polypeptide(L)'
;MKTNFYFILLLLGVDLGYSQNTPTYYKDIAPIISENCMECHSYGGLGPFSLTNLEEVKSKIKTIIAVTKSGYMPPWQADPSFRSFENERFLDSTSIKRIENWYQTGMKKGKKKDLMNSNKLDRVKPKEDLTLFMNEAYVLSNKSEEDYRFFNIPTNLPEDTYIRSIEFIPGNKGVVHHSRIMVDTTNQIRGIDGLSEYDPKSLEYQKLPLADEFLYGWVPGNVPVLYPQGTGKKLFKNSDLILNIHYAPTSKSETDLSRIKLYFAKEKVDKEIKVLTIREGDIANQPFFIRANTKPTFYVSYSLKESINMVSIMPHMHFIGDSFKVLAVTPSGDAVPIIKIDKWDFNWQSTYLFKKPQYLPKDTIILITATYDNTISNPENPNIPPKDIAYGWDSTDEMMNFIIYYY
;
A
#
# COMPACT_ATOMS: atom_id res chain seq x y z
N MET A 1 -34.05 -82.72 -11.26
CA MET A 1 -33.79 -81.50 -12.08
C MET A 1 -33.97 -80.30 -11.20
N LYS A 2 -32.89 -79.63 -10.80
CA LYS A 2 -32.92 -78.37 -10.02
C LYS A 2 -32.52 -77.24 -10.96
N THR A 3 -33.46 -76.36 -11.28
CA THR A 3 -33.27 -75.21 -12.16
C THR A 3 -32.80 -74.02 -11.29
N ASN A 4 -31.55 -73.59 -11.45
CA ASN A 4 -31.04 -72.37 -10.83
C ASN A 4 -31.40 -71.16 -11.67
N PHE A 5 -32.16 -70.22 -11.06
CA PHE A 5 -32.48 -68.95 -11.62
C PHE A 5 -31.38 -67.93 -11.14
N TYR A 6 -30.54 -67.44 -12.04
CA TYR A 6 -29.64 -66.33 -11.78
C TYR A 6 -30.37 -65.00 -12.01
N PHE A 7 -30.52 -64.26 -10.93
CA PHE A 7 -31.03 -62.85 -10.98
C PHE A 7 -29.84 -61.90 -11.26
N ILE A 8 -29.78 -61.35 -12.45
CA ILE A 8 -28.81 -60.32 -12.78
C ILE A 8 -29.36 -58.99 -12.30
N LEU A 9 -28.76 -58.46 -11.24
CA LEU A 9 -29.05 -57.10 -10.72
C LEU A 9 -28.31 -56.09 -11.61
N LEU A 10 -29.02 -55.38 -12.50
CA LEU A 10 -28.50 -54.22 -13.24
C LEU A 10 -28.43 -53.02 -12.29
N LEU A 11 -27.24 -52.71 -11.77
CA LEU A 11 -26.96 -51.48 -11.08
C LEU A 11 -26.91 -50.32 -12.10
N LEU A 12 -28.00 -49.59 -12.26
CA LEU A 12 -28.05 -48.31 -12.90
C LEU A 12 -27.30 -47.28 -12.01
N GLY A 13 -26.02 -47.03 -12.32
CA GLY A 13 -25.26 -45.94 -11.74
C GLY A 13 -25.90 -44.61 -12.16
N VAL A 14 -26.64 -44.00 -11.25
CA VAL A 14 -27.05 -42.59 -11.38
C VAL A 14 -25.84 -41.74 -11.12
N ASP A 15 -25.13 -41.35 -12.17
CA ASP A 15 -24.19 -40.25 -12.13
C ASP A 15 -24.96 -38.97 -11.69
N LEU A 16 -24.95 -38.68 -10.41
CA LEU A 16 -25.30 -37.37 -9.89
C LEU A 16 -24.25 -36.38 -10.37
N GLY A 17 -24.36 -35.98 -11.65
CA GLY A 17 -23.62 -34.90 -12.21
C GLY A 17 -23.92 -33.64 -11.37
N TYR A 18 -23.02 -33.31 -10.44
CA TYR A 18 -22.95 -31.98 -9.87
C TYR A 18 -22.78 -31.02 -11.06
N SER A 19 -23.88 -30.40 -11.46
CA SER A 19 -23.84 -29.28 -12.41
C SER A 19 -23.00 -28.17 -11.80
N GLN A 20 -21.69 -28.24 -11.97
CA GLN A 20 -20.82 -27.11 -11.68
C GLN A 20 -21.29 -25.98 -12.58
N ASN A 21 -21.98 -25.00 -11.99
CA ASN A 21 -22.40 -23.80 -12.70
C ASN A 21 -21.20 -23.20 -13.41
N THR A 22 -21.13 -23.38 -14.74
CA THR A 22 -20.05 -22.84 -15.57
C THR A 22 -19.93 -21.34 -15.32
N PRO A 23 -18.80 -20.83 -14.87
CA PRO A 23 -18.67 -19.42 -14.55
C PRO A 23 -18.83 -18.56 -15.80
N THR A 24 -19.42 -17.37 -15.60
CA THR A 24 -19.64 -16.38 -16.66
C THR A 24 -19.00 -15.06 -16.29
N TYR A 25 -18.66 -14.24 -17.30
CA TYR A 25 -17.97 -12.97 -17.05
C TYR A 25 -18.79 -12.05 -16.11
N TYR A 26 -20.01 -11.71 -16.49
CA TYR A 26 -20.77 -10.70 -15.74
C TYR A 26 -21.17 -11.16 -14.32
N LYS A 27 -21.42 -12.44 -14.12
CA LYS A 27 -21.83 -12.95 -12.82
C LYS A 27 -20.65 -13.23 -11.90
N ASP A 28 -19.59 -13.81 -12.44
CA ASP A 28 -18.55 -14.46 -11.62
C ASP A 28 -17.18 -13.78 -11.70
N ILE A 29 -16.81 -13.23 -12.87
CA ILE A 29 -15.46 -12.72 -13.12
C ILE A 29 -15.39 -11.21 -12.97
N ALA A 30 -16.34 -10.46 -13.55
CA ALA A 30 -16.35 -9.01 -13.49
C ALA A 30 -16.34 -8.46 -12.06
N PRO A 31 -17.06 -9.03 -11.08
CA PRO A 31 -16.94 -8.62 -9.67
C PRO A 31 -15.51 -8.80 -9.13
N ILE A 32 -14.87 -9.94 -9.38
CA ILE A 32 -13.49 -10.21 -8.93
C ILE A 32 -12.53 -9.19 -9.51
N ILE A 33 -12.61 -8.95 -10.83
CA ILE A 33 -11.75 -7.99 -11.53
C ILE A 33 -11.99 -6.56 -11.04
N SER A 34 -13.25 -6.17 -10.87
CA SER A 34 -13.64 -4.85 -10.39
C SER A 34 -13.11 -4.56 -8.99
N GLU A 35 -13.23 -5.50 -8.08
CA GLU A 35 -12.83 -5.34 -6.67
C GLU A 35 -11.33 -5.38 -6.47
N ASN A 36 -10.58 -6.16 -7.29
CA ASN A 36 -9.18 -6.47 -7.00
C ASN A 36 -8.18 -5.96 -8.06
N CYS A 37 -8.64 -5.57 -9.25
CA CYS A 37 -7.74 -5.25 -10.37
C CYS A 37 -7.95 -3.84 -10.93
N MET A 38 -9.22 -3.39 -11.07
CA MET A 38 -9.55 -2.18 -11.83
C MET A 38 -9.04 -0.89 -11.20
N GLU A 39 -8.73 -0.87 -9.91
CA GLU A 39 -8.14 0.32 -9.27
C GLU A 39 -6.84 0.73 -9.96
N CYS A 40 -5.99 -0.23 -10.28
CA CYS A 40 -4.75 -0.01 -11.03
C CYS A 40 -4.94 -0.22 -12.54
N HIS A 41 -5.70 -1.23 -12.95
CA HIS A 41 -5.90 -1.63 -14.34
C HIS A 41 -7.16 -1.00 -14.94
N SER A 42 -7.27 0.33 -14.87
CA SER A 42 -8.28 1.16 -15.54
C SER A 42 -7.63 2.09 -16.55
N TYR A 43 -8.42 2.72 -17.42
CA TYR A 43 -7.91 3.71 -18.35
C TYR A 43 -7.23 4.87 -17.58
N GLY A 44 -5.97 5.14 -17.90
CA GLY A 44 -5.14 6.11 -17.15
C GLY A 44 -4.78 5.66 -15.74
N GLY A 45 -5.00 4.40 -15.37
CA GLY A 45 -4.54 3.77 -14.13
C GLY A 45 -3.03 3.54 -14.12
N LEU A 46 -2.54 2.95 -13.01
CA LEU A 46 -1.11 2.62 -12.82
C LEU A 46 -0.69 1.37 -13.60
N GLY A 47 -1.64 0.44 -13.83
CA GLY A 47 -1.35 -0.81 -14.51
C GLY A 47 -1.01 -0.61 -16.00
N PRO A 48 -0.15 -1.44 -16.59
CA PRO A 48 0.33 -1.28 -17.96
C PRO A 48 -0.75 -1.54 -19.02
N PHE A 49 -1.93 -1.97 -18.61
CA PHE A 49 -3.10 -2.21 -19.47
C PHE A 49 -4.40 -2.11 -18.67
N SER A 50 -5.50 -1.86 -19.37
CA SER A 50 -6.83 -1.78 -18.77
C SER A 50 -7.51 -3.16 -18.70
N LEU A 51 -8.39 -3.35 -17.68
CA LEU A 51 -9.22 -4.54 -17.44
C LEU A 51 -10.68 -4.16 -17.16
N THR A 52 -11.17 -3.07 -17.75
CA THR A 52 -12.48 -2.49 -17.45
C THR A 52 -13.65 -3.17 -18.18
N ASN A 53 -13.37 -4.02 -19.15
CA ASN A 53 -14.39 -4.70 -19.93
C ASN A 53 -14.00 -6.14 -20.29
N LEU A 54 -15.00 -6.90 -20.79
CA LEU A 54 -14.84 -8.31 -21.14
C LEU A 54 -13.69 -8.58 -22.11
N GLU A 55 -13.56 -7.77 -23.16
CA GLU A 55 -12.58 -8.03 -24.22
C GLU A 55 -11.14 -7.77 -23.75
N GLU A 56 -10.96 -6.74 -22.93
CA GLU A 56 -9.67 -6.46 -22.24
C GLU A 56 -9.27 -7.62 -21.33
N VAL A 57 -10.19 -8.11 -20.50
CA VAL A 57 -9.94 -9.23 -19.59
C VAL A 57 -9.64 -10.52 -20.38
N LYS A 58 -10.38 -10.82 -21.44
CA LYS A 58 -10.10 -11.96 -22.32
C LYS A 58 -8.72 -11.88 -22.94
N SER A 59 -8.33 -10.71 -23.42
CA SER A 59 -7.03 -10.52 -24.09
C SER A 59 -5.85 -10.78 -23.15
N LYS A 60 -6.02 -10.63 -21.84
CA LYS A 60 -4.99 -10.79 -20.80
C LYS A 60 -5.19 -12.02 -19.92
N ILE A 61 -6.17 -12.88 -20.20
CA ILE A 61 -6.59 -13.95 -19.28
C ILE A 61 -5.45 -14.89 -18.88
N LYS A 62 -4.57 -15.26 -19.79
CA LYS A 62 -3.42 -16.13 -19.47
C LYS A 62 -2.45 -15.46 -18.51
N THR A 63 -2.18 -14.17 -18.70
CA THR A 63 -1.37 -13.36 -17.79
C THR A 63 -2.04 -13.24 -16.43
N ILE A 64 -3.35 -12.92 -16.40
CA ILE A 64 -4.12 -12.83 -15.15
C ILE A 64 -4.01 -14.14 -14.36
N ILE A 65 -4.23 -15.28 -14.99
CA ILE A 65 -4.11 -16.59 -14.33
C ILE A 65 -2.70 -16.83 -13.80
N ALA A 66 -1.67 -16.54 -14.58
CA ALA A 66 -0.29 -16.75 -14.15
C ALA A 66 0.08 -15.90 -12.94
N VAL A 67 -0.21 -14.59 -12.98
CA VAL A 67 0.18 -13.66 -11.90
C VAL A 67 -0.67 -13.81 -10.64
N THR A 68 -1.94 -14.24 -10.76
CA THR A 68 -2.78 -14.52 -9.58
C THR A 68 -2.42 -15.85 -8.91
N LYS A 69 -2.05 -16.87 -9.68
CA LYS A 69 -1.56 -18.15 -9.15
C LYS A 69 -0.22 -18.02 -8.43
N SER A 70 0.68 -17.19 -8.95
CA SER A 70 1.99 -16.94 -8.30
C SER A 70 1.88 -16.02 -7.07
N GLY A 71 0.71 -15.39 -6.84
CA GLY A 71 0.54 -14.39 -5.79
C GLY A 71 1.17 -13.03 -6.12
N TYR A 72 1.68 -12.83 -7.35
CA TYR A 72 2.24 -11.55 -7.78
C TYR A 72 1.16 -10.45 -7.90
N MET A 73 -0.07 -10.81 -8.29
CA MET A 73 -1.23 -9.91 -8.40
C MET A 73 -2.47 -10.52 -7.73
N PRO A 74 -3.29 -9.68 -7.08
CA PRO A 74 -3.05 -8.27 -6.76
C PRO A 74 -1.90 -8.14 -5.75
N PRO A 75 -1.17 -6.98 -5.74
CA PRO A 75 -0.03 -6.80 -4.86
C PRO A 75 -0.50 -6.68 -3.40
N TRP A 76 -0.09 -7.64 -2.60
CA TRP A 76 -0.39 -7.68 -1.17
C TRP A 76 0.66 -8.51 -0.44
N GLN A 77 1.37 -7.89 0.52
CA GLN A 77 2.49 -8.54 1.18
C GLN A 77 2.16 -9.11 2.56
N ALA A 78 1.16 -8.52 3.26
CA ALA A 78 0.83 -8.97 4.61
C ALA A 78 0.22 -10.38 4.58
N ASP A 79 0.70 -11.25 5.47
CA ASP A 79 0.17 -12.60 5.67
C ASP A 79 -1.26 -12.54 6.25
N PRO A 80 -2.30 -12.92 5.49
CA PRO A 80 -3.69 -12.83 5.95
C PRO A 80 -4.00 -13.81 7.07
N SER A 81 -3.21 -14.87 7.23
CA SER A 81 -3.36 -15.83 8.34
C SER A 81 -2.83 -15.26 9.66
N PHE A 82 -1.89 -14.33 9.61
CA PHE A 82 -1.35 -13.66 10.78
C PHE A 82 -2.25 -12.52 11.25
N ARG A 83 -2.71 -11.67 10.32
CA ARG A 83 -3.71 -10.61 10.56
C ARG A 83 -4.40 -10.18 9.28
N SER A 84 -5.69 -9.95 9.35
CA SER A 84 -6.52 -9.46 8.26
C SER A 84 -6.78 -7.94 8.40
N PHE A 85 -6.81 -7.23 7.27
CA PHE A 85 -6.95 -5.78 7.18
C PHE A 85 -8.21 -5.37 6.41
N GLU A 86 -8.67 -4.12 6.55
CA GLU A 86 -9.87 -3.61 5.86
C GLU A 86 -9.65 -3.44 4.35
N ASN A 87 -8.45 -2.98 3.96
CA ASN A 87 -8.06 -2.75 2.57
C ASN A 87 -7.33 -3.94 1.94
N GLU A 88 -7.59 -5.15 2.44
CA GLU A 88 -6.95 -6.38 1.97
C GLU A 88 -7.24 -6.64 0.50
N ARG A 89 -6.19 -6.91 -0.29
CA ARG A 89 -6.26 -7.22 -1.72
C ARG A 89 -5.97 -8.68 -2.03
N PHE A 90 -6.03 -9.52 -1.01
CA PHE A 90 -5.74 -10.94 -1.17
C PHE A 90 -6.84 -11.66 -1.96
N LEU A 91 -6.45 -12.33 -3.06
CA LEU A 91 -7.33 -13.19 -3.84
C LEU A 91 -7.30 -14.60 -3.26
N ASP A 92 -8.44 -15.06 -2.75
CA ASP A 92 -8.56 -16.42 -2.24
C ASP A 92 -8.44 -17.48 -3.35
N SER A 93 -8.11 -18.70 -2.96
CA SER A 93 -7.94 -19.82 -3.88
C SER A 93 -9.21 -20.15 -4.68
N THR A 94 -10.39 -19.82 -4.16
CA THR A 94 -11.70 -20.04 -4.82
C THR A 94 -11.85 -19.05 -5.97
N SER A 95 -11.52 -17.78 -5.77
CA SER A 95 -11.55 -16.75 -6.80
C SER A 95 -10.54 -17.05 -7.91
N ILE A 96 -9.32 -17.47 -7.58
CA ILE A 96 -8.30 -17.86 -8.56
C ILE A 96 -8.79 -19.05 -9.40
N LYS A 97 -9.31 -20.11 -8.77
CA LYS A 97 -9.89 -21.28 -9.45
C LYS A 97 -11.07 -20.89 -10.34
N ARG A 98 -11.89 -19.90 -9.91
CA ARG A 98 -13.04 -19.44 -10.70
C ARG A 98 -12.62 -18.74 -11.98
N ILE A 99 -11.56 -17.92 -11.95
CA ILE A 99 -10.97 -17.28 -13.12
C ILE A 99 -10.42 -18.36 -14.08
N GLU A 100 -9.67 -19.33 -13.54
CA GLU A 100 -9.11 -20.42 -14.33
C GLU A 100 -10.20 -21.29 -15.01
N ASN A 101 -11.23 -21.67 -14.25
CA ASN A 101 -12.35 -22.47 -14.76
C ASN A 101 -13.13 -21.69 -15.85
N TRP A 102 -13.30 -20.37 -15.68
CA TRP A 102 -13.91 -19.55 -16.72
C TRP A 102 -13.11 -19.59 -18.03
N TYR A 103 -11.79 -19.52 -17.96
CA TYR A 103 -10.91 -19.68 -19.12
C TYR A 103 -11.07 -21.06 -19.76
N GLN A 104 -10.99 -22.13 -18.98
CA GLN A 104 -11.08 -23.51 -19.44
C GLN A 104 -12.44 -23.85 -20.07
N THR A 105 -13.52 -23.21 -19.62
CA THR A 105 -14.89 -23.44 -20.10
C THR A 105 -15.33 -22.49 -21.23
N GLY A 106 -14.36 -21.81 -21.89
CA GLY A 106 -14.58 -21.03 -23.09
C GLY A 106 -15.03 -19.59 -22.87
N MET A 107 -14.75 -19.02 -21.68
CA MET A 107 -14.92 -17.58 -21.36
C MET A 107 -16.32 -17.05 -21.70
N LYS A 108 -17.36 -17.72 -21.25
CA LYS A 108 -18.76 -17.34 -21.50
C LYS A 108 -19.06 -15.95 -20.92
N LYS A 109 -19.77 -15.13 -21.72
CA LYS A 109 -20.10 -13.75 -21.36
C LYS A 109 -21.13 -13.67 -20.20
N GLY A 110 -22.17 -14.49 -20.19
CA GLY A 110 -23.29 -14.37 -19.27
C GLY A 110 -24.24 -13.20 -19.60
N LYS A 111 -25.14 -12.89 -18.70
CA LYS A 111 -26.13 -11.80 -18.87
C LYS A 111 -25.66 -10.55 -18.16
N LYS A 112 -25.64 -9.39 -18.85
CA LYS A 112 -25.18 -8.11 -18.28
C LYS A 112 -25.96 -7.68 -17.02
N LYS A 113 -27.24 -8.06 -16.89
CA LYS A 113 -28.06 -7.81 -15.71
C LYS A 113 -27.53 -8.47 -14.43
N ASP A 114 -26.72 -9.52 -14.54
CA ASP A 114 -26.13 -10.22 -13.41
C ASP A 114 -25.03 -9.40 -12.73
N LEU A 115 -24.43 -8.43 -13.45
CA LEU A 115 -23.47 -7.47 -12.91
C LEU A 115 -24.13 -6.47 -11.94
N MET A 116 -25.38 -6.09 -12.18
CA MET A 116 -26.10 -5.07 -11.39
C MET A 116 -26.46 -5.54 -9.97
N ASN A 117 -26.32 -6.84 -9.68
CA ASN A 117 -26.59 -7.41 -8.36
C ASN A 117 -25.35 -7.44 -7.45
N SER A 118 -24.19 -7.01 -7.93
CA SER A 118 -22.97 -6.87 -7.11
C SER A 118 -22.95 -5.49 -6.47
N ASN A 119 -23.48 -5.38 -5.24
CA ASN A 119 -23.65 -4.13 -4.48
C ASN A 119 -22.35 -3.39 -4.08
N LYS A 120 -21.20 -3.72 -4.66
CA LYS A 120 -19.90 -3.08 -4.33
C LYS A 120 -19.36 -2.11 -5.38
N LEU A 121 -20.00 -2.00 -6.56
CA LEU A 121 -19.51 -1.17 -7.67
C LEU A 121 -19.72 0.34 -7.47
N ASP A 122 -20.57 0.75 -6.53
CA ASP A 122 -20.88 2.16 -6.26
C ASP A 122 -20.35 2.61 -4.89
N ARG A 123 -19.05 2.46 -4.63
CA ARG A 123 -18.41 3.35 -3.66
C ARG A 123 -18.31 4.73 -4.30
N VAL A 124 -19.39 5.51 -4.20
CA VAL A 124 -19.37 6.94 -4.53
C VAL A 124 -18.26 7.55 -3.68
N LYS A 125 -17.12 7.86 -4.32
CA LYS A 125 -16.04 8.59 -3.62
C LYS A 125 -16.65 9.92 -3.17
N PRO A 126 -16.56 10.29 -1.89
CA PRO A 126 -17.03 11.59 -1.45
C PRO A 126 -16.34 12.69 -2.29
N LYS A 127 -17.05 13.79 -2.54
CA LYS A 127 -16.43 14.95 -3.18
C LYS A 127 -15.40 15.52 -2.22
N GLU A 128 -14.21 15.83 -2.72
CA GLU A 128 -13.18 16.53 -1.97
C GLU A 128 -13.63 17.92 -1.53
N ASP A 129 -13.16 18.35 -0.37
CA ASP A 129 -13.43 19.70 0.16
C ASP A 129 -12.41 20.73 -0.37
N LEU A 130 -11.17 20.29 -0.57
CA LEU A 130 -10.09 21.12 -1.08
C LEU A 130 -9.17 20.29 -1.98
N THR A 131 -8.82 20.85 -3.13
CA THR A 131 -7.77 20.30 -4.00
C THR A 131 -6.63 21.30 -4.08
N LEU A 132 -5.43 20.85 -3.76
CA LEU A 132 -4.19 21.62 -3.78
C LEU A 132 -3.30 21.07 -4.89
N PHE A 133 -2.68 21.95 -5.66
CA PHE A 133 -1.80 21.59 -6.77
C PHE A 133 -0.37 22.04 -6.46
N MET A 134 0.61 21.38 -7.05
CA MET A 134 1.94 21.98 -7.20
C MET A 134 1.81 23.35 -7.86
N ASN A 135 2.67 24.29 -7.47
CA ASN A 135 2.61 25.67 -7.98
C ASN A 135 2.84 25.73 -9.48
N GLU A 136 3.77 24.92 -9.98
CA GLU A 136 4.11 24.81 -11.41
C GLU A 136 4.34 23.36 -11.79
N ALA A 137 4.19 23.04 -13.08
CA ALA A 137 4.54 21.73 -13.60
C ALA A 137 6.05 21.53 -13.53
N TYR A 138 6.48 20.45 -12.90
CA TYR A 138 7.88 20.05 -12.86
C TYR A 138 8.26 19.34 -14.16
N VAL A 139 9.36 19.77 -14.78
CA VAL A 139 9.90 19.16 -16.00
C VAL A 139 11.06 18.24 -15.62
N LEU A 140 10.84 16.93 -15.76
CA LEU A 140 11.89 15.94 -15.64
C LEU A 140 12.70 15.94 -16.94
N SER A 141 13.98 16.28 -16.86
CA SER A 141 14.90 16.06 -17.98
C SER A 141 15.17 14.56 -18.13
N ASN A 142 15.55 14.16 -19.36
CA ASN A 142 16.06 12.79 -19.62
C ASN A 142 17.25 12.49 -18.69
N LYS A 143 17.02 11.72 -17.62
CA LYS A 143 18.03 11.29 -16.65
C LYS A 143 17.92 9.80 -16.43
N SER A 144 19.05 9.14 -16.37
CA SER A 144 19.19 7.72 -15.98
C SER A 144 19.17 7.50 -14.47
N GLU A 145 19.11 8.57 -13.69
CA GLU A 145 19.15 8.56 -12.22
C GLU A 145 17.78 8.94 -11.65
N GLU A 146 17.54 8.48 -10.42
CA GLU A 146 16.39 8.89 -9.64
C GLU A 146 16.47 10.39 -9.31
N ASP A 147 15.30 11.04 -9.16
CA ASP A 147 15.22 12.46 -8.87
C ASP A 147 14.26 12.70 -7.70
N TYR A 148 14.76 13.29 -6.62
CA TYR A 148 14.03 13.57 -5.39
C TYR A 148 13.82 15.08 -5.27
N ARG A 149 12.56 15.52 -5.17
CA ARG A 149 12.19 16.93 -5.17
C ARG A 149 11.27 17.31 -4.05
N PHE A 150 11.46 18.51 -3.52
CA PHE A 150 10.51 19.16 -2.62
C PHE A 150 9.63 20.13 -3.37
N PHE A 151 8.33 20.11 -3.09
CA PHE A 151 7.38 21.11 -3.52
C PHE A 151 6.63 21.66 -2.33
N ASN A 152 6.49 22.99 -2.27
CA ASN A 152 5.75 23.64 -1.23
C ASN A 152 4.36 24.00 -1.74
N ILE A 153 3.33 23.59 -1.02
CA ILE A 153 1.93 23.80 -1.39
C ILE A 153 1.20 24.52 -0.24
N PRO A 154 1.01 25.86 -0.33
CA PRO A 154 0.26 26.61 0.67
C PRO A 154 -1.17 26.11 0.78
N THR A 155 -1.64 25.79 1.99
CA THR A 155 -3.03 25.36 2.21
C THR A 155 -4.01 26.54 2.15
N ASN A 156 -3.56 27.74 2.53
CA ASN A 156 -4.39 28.95 2.66
C ASN A 156 -5.64 28.75 3.53
N LEU A 157 -5.59 27.81 4.49
CA LEU A 157 -6.69 27.54 5.41
C LEU A 157 -6.92 28.77 6.31
N PRO A 158 -8.15 29.28 6.43
CA PRO A 158 -8.45 30.46 7.24
C PRO A 158 -8.42 30.16 8.75
N GLU A 159 -8.58 28.89 9.13
CA GLU A 159 -8.60 28.42 10.51
C GLU A 159 -8.04 27.00 10.61
N ASP A 160 -7.72 26.57 11.83
CA ASP A 160 -7.35 25.17 12.09
C ASP A 160 -8.50 24.24 11.68
N THR A 161 -8.19 23.20 10.91
CA THR A 161 -9.17 22.29 10.31
C THR A 161 -8.73 20.85 10.54
N TYR A 162 -9.71 19.95 10.68
CA TYR A 162 -9.43 18.52 10.76
C TYR A 162 -9.72 17.84 9.43
N ILE A 163 -8.75 17.12 8.88
CA ILE A 163 -8.95 16.25 7.73
C ILE A 163 -9.37 14.85 8.21
N ARG A 164 -10.33 14.29 7.50
CA ARG A 164 -10.79 12.92 7.68
C ARG A 164 -10.11 11.96 6.71
N SER A 165 -9.64 12.48 5.58
CA SER A 165 -8.89 11.71 4.58
C SER A 165 -8.00 12.63 3.76
N ILE A 166 -6.93 12.05 3.22
CA ILE A 166 -6.01 12.69 2.28
C ILE A 166 -5.77 11.73 1.12
N GLU A 167 -5.73 12.27 -0.10
CA GLU A 167 -5.44 11.51 -1.33
C GLU A 167 -4.39 12.28 -2.14
N PHE A 168 -3.27 11.63 -2.42
CA PHE A 168 -2.30 12.13 -3.38
C PHE A 168 -2.63 11.60 -4.77
N ILE A 169 -2.61 12.46 -5.77
CA ILE A 169 -2.88 12.13 -7.16
C ILE A 169 -1.67 12.55 -7.99
N PRO A 170 -0.84 11.62 -8.46
CA PRO A 170 0.26 11.93 -9.34
C PRO A 170 -0.25 12.52 -10.66
N GLY A 171 0.38 13.59 -11.13
CA GLY A 171 0.10 14.18 -12.44
C GLY A 171 0.59 13.25 -13.55
N ASN A 172 1.76 12.66 -13.35
CA ASN A 172 2.33 11.69 -14.27
C ASN A 172 2.65 10.36 -13.57
N LYS A 173 1.74 9.40 -13.68
CA LYS A 173 1.84 8.08 -13.05
C LYS A 173 2.99 7.21 -13.59
N GLY A 174 3.56 7.57 -14.74
CA GLY A 174 4.66 6.83 -15.35
C GLY A 174 6.01 7.12 -14.73
N VAL A 175 6.16 8.25 -14.02
CA VAL A 175 7.43 8.70 -13.46
C VAL A 175 7.38 8.98 -11.96
N VAL A 176 6.21 9.22 -11.38
CA VAL A 176 6.07 9.38 -9.92
C VAL A 176 6.11 8.02 -9.25
N HIS A 177 7.22 7.72 -8.57
CA HIS A 177 7.44 6.44 -7.89
C HIS A 177 6.78 6.41 -6.52
N HIS A 178 7.06 7.40 -5.66
CA HIS A 178 6.35 7.58 -4.39
C HIS A 178 6.38 9.05 -3.93
N SER A 179 5.60 9.35 -2.90
CA SER A 179 5.51 10.68 -2.33
C SER A 179 5.32 10.63 -0.83
N ARG A 180 5.97 11.55 -0.13
CA ARG A 180 5.80 11.84 1.29
C ARG A 180 5.26 13.25 1.46
N ILE A 181 4.24 13.41 2.30
CA ILE A 181 3.62 14.70 2.60
C ILE A 181 3.84 15.02 4.08
N MET A 182 4.34 16.22 4.34
CA MET A 182 4.63 16.77 5.66
C MET A 182 3.90 18.10 5.84
N VAL A 183 3.86 18.63 7.08
CA VAL A 183 3.19 19.91 7.40
C VAL A 183 4.18 20.88 8.01
N ASP A 184 4.35 22.04 7.37
CA ASP A 184 5.10 23.18 7.87
C ASP A 184 4.17 24.31 8.29
N THR A 185 4.35 24.83 9.52
CA THR A 185 3.66 26.00 10.05
C THR A 185 4.56 27.24 10.10
N THR A 186 5.83 27.08 9.73
CA THR A 186 6.83 28.18 9.79
C THR A 186 6.90 29.00 8.52
N ASN A 187 6.38 28.47 7.40
CA ASN A 187 6.48 29.01 6.05
C ASN A 187 7.95 29.17 5.53
N GLN A 188 8.93 28.60 6.22
CA GLN A 188 10.36 28.73 5.87
C GLN A 188 10.73 27.85 4.67
N ILE A 189 9.95 26.80 4.42
CA ILE A 189 10.22 25.84 3.33
C ILE A 189 9.88 26.36 1.94
N ARG A 190 9.15 27.47 1.84
CA ARG A 190 8.80 28.08 0.53
C ARG A 190 10.02 28.37 -0.35
N GLY A 191 11.18 28.60 0.27
CA GLY A 191 12.44 28.87 -0.43
C GLY A 191 13.08 27.67 -1.13
N ILE A 192 12.57 26.46 -0.90
CA ILE A 192 13.09 25.22 -1.52
C ILE A 192 12.11 24.59 -2.53
N ASP A 193 11.03 25.29 -2.89
CA ASP A 193 10.06 24.81 -3.87
C ASP A 193 10.75 24.43 -5.19
N GLY A 194 10.54 23.20 -5.67
CA GLY A 194 11.15 22.62 -6.86
C GLY A 194 12.63 22.21 -6.74
N LEU A 195 13.27 22.43 -5.58
CA LEU A 195 14.68 22.05 -5.39
C LEU A 195 14.85 20.54 -5.17
N SER A 196 16.03 20.05 -5.52
CA SER A 196 16.44 18.68 -5.19
C SER A 196 16.56 18.50 -3.68
N GLU A 197 16.27 17.30 -3.18
CA GLU A 197 16.52 16.92 -1.79
C GLU A 197 18.01 17.08 -1.39
N TYR A 198 18.91 16.91 -2.36
CA TYR A 198 20.37 17.05 -2.18
C TYR A 198 20.87 18.49 -2.33
N ASP A 199 20.00 19.46 -2.67
CA ASP A 199 20.38 20.86 -2.68
C ASP A 199 20.77 21.31 -1.26
N PRO A 200 21.88 22.04 -1.08
CA PRO A 200 22.31 22.53 0.23
C PRO A 200 21.21 23.28 1.00
N LYS A 201 20.35 24.02 0.29
CA LYS A 201 19.22 24.71 0.91
C LYS A 201 18.13 23.73 1.41
N SER A 202 17.95 22.63 0.70
CA SER A 202 17.00 21.59 1.10
C SER A 202 17.44 20.87 2.37
N LEU A 203 18.73 20.76 2.66
CA LEU A 203 19.23 20.18 3.90
C LEU A 203 18.91 21.02 5.14
N GLU A 204 18.66 22.33 4.99
CA GLU A 204 18.26 23.19 6.09
C GLU A 204 16.86 22.86 6.62
N TYR A 205 15.95 22.35 5.77
CA TYR A 205 14.60 22.01 6.21
C TYR A 205 14.57 20.89 7.26
N GLN A 206 15.55 19.97 7.24
CA GLN A 206 15.65 18.89 8.22
C GLN A 206 15.87 19.41 9.65
N LYS A 207 16.29 20.65 9.79
CA LYS A 207 16.49 21.33 11.08
C LYS A 207 15.23 22.03 11.59
N LEU A 208 14.19 22.14 10.75
CA LEU A 208 12.97 22.83 11.13
C LEU A 208 12.05 21.92 11.96
N PRO A 209 11.42 22.46 13.01
CA PRO A 209 10.43 21.72 13.77
C PRO A 209 9.11 21.67 12.98
N LEU A 210 8.97 20.69 12.11
CA LEU A 210 7.74 20.50 11.37
C LEU A 210 6.58 20.17 12.30
N ALA A 211 5.39 20.73 12.04
CA ALA A 211 4.19 20.42 12.82
C ALA A 211 3.76 18.95 12.63
N ASP A 212 4.05 18.37 11.47
CA ASP A 212 3.94 16.95 11.23
C ASP A 212 5.01 16.52 10.23
N GLU A 213 5.94 15.71 10.68
CA GLU A 213 7.03 15.18 9.84
C GLU A 213 6.55 14.11 8.87
N PHE A 214 5.38 13.52 9.09
CA PHE A 214 4.80 12.50 8.24
C PHE A 214 3.26 12.52 8.29
N LEU A 215 2.67 13.42 7.51
CA LEU A 215 1.21 13.50 7.39
C LEU A 215 0.65 12.33 6.61
N TYR A 216 1.25 12.01 5.45
CA TYR A 216 0.78 10.96 4.56
C TYR A 216 1.91 10.46 3.64
N GLY A 217 1.96 9.16 3.39
CA GLY A 217 2.82 8.52 2.40
C GLY A 217 1.99 7.89 1.29
N TRP A 218 2.40 8.11 0.04
CA TRP A 218 1.79 7.51 -1.13
C TRP A 218 2.78 6.68 -1.91
N VAL A 219 2.35 5.49 -2.29
CA VAL A 219 3.00 4.62 -3.27
C VAL A 219 1.97 4.17 -4.31
N PRO A 220 2.38 3.70 -5.48
CA PRO A 220 1.48 3.13 -6.48
C PRO A 220 0.51 2.12 -5.87
N GLY A 221 -0.79 2.30 -6.11
CA GLY A 221 -1.83 1.43 -5.58
C GLY A 221 -2.31 1.73 -4.16
N ASN A 222 -1.76 2.72 -3.45
CA ASN A 222 -2.33 3.15 -2.18
C ASN A 222 -3.69 3.79 -2.37
N VAL A 223 -4.63 3.41 -1.48
CA VAL A 223 -5.95 4.03 -1.38
C VAL A 223 -5.94 5.09 -0.29
N PRO A 224 -6.78 6.14 -0.41
CA PRO A 224 -6.94 7.11 0.65
C PRO A 224 -7.35 6.44 1.97
N VAL A 225 -6.67 6.78 3.05
CA VAL A 225 -7.04 6.34 4.40
C VAL A 225 -8.19 7.19 4.88
N LEU A 226 -9.34 6.57 5.17
CA LEU A 226 -10.46 7.22 5.81
C LEU A 226 -10.38 6.97 7.32
N TYR A 227 -10.14 8.03 8.09
CA TYR A 227 -10.09 7.94 9.55
C TYR A 227 -11.47 7.62 10.14
N PRO A 228 -11.54 6.93 11.29
CA PRO A 228 -12.80 6.59 11.96
C PRO A 228 -13.66 7.82 12.27
N GLN A 229 -14.95 7.62 12.39
CA GLN A 229 -15.89 8.68 12.78
C GLN A 229 -15.50 9.27 14.14
N GLY A 230 -15.65 10.60 14.29
CA GLY A 230 -15.22 11.32 15.49
C GLY A 230 -13.72 11.53 15.63
N THR A 231 -12.93 11.09 14.63
CA THR A 231 -11.48 11.33 14.58
C THR A 231 -11.09 12.16 13.38
N GLY A 232 -9.92 12.81 13.43
CA GLY A 232 -9.38 13.59 12.32
C GLY A 232 -7.94 13.97 12.57
N LYS A 233 -7.20 14.22 11.50
CA LYS A 233 -5.83 14.74 11.55
C LYS A 233 -5.88 16.25 11.45
N LYS A 234 -5.24 16.95 12.38
CA LYS A 234 -5.24 18.42 12.40
C LYS A 234 -4.37 18.99 11.29
N LEU A 235 -4.90 19.96 10.56
CA LEU A 235 -4.16 20.90 9.73
C LEU A 235 -4.30 22.31 10.31
N PHE A 236 -3.18 22.99 10.40
CA PHE A 236 -3.12 24.31 11.01
C PHE A 236 -3.47 25.40 10.01
N LYS A 237 -4.06 26.48 10.53
CA LYS A 237 -4.28 27.71 9.77
C LYS A 237 -3.02 28.16 9.05
N ASN A 238 -3.16 28.50 7.75
CA ASN A 238 -2.07 28.99 6.90
C ASN A 238 -0.81 28.10 6.89
N SER A 239 -0.93 26.81 7.22
CA SER A 239 0.16 25.86 7.07
C SER A 239 0.44 25.59 5.59
N ASP A 240 1.67 25.15 5.32
CA ASP A 240 2.06 24.66 4.01
C ASP A 240 2.15 23.12 4.06
N LEU A 241 1.76 22.46 2.98
CA LEU A 241 2.09 21.06 2.76
C LEU A 241 3.41 20.98 2.01
N ILE A 242 4.32 20.18 2.55
CA ILE A 242 5.57 19.86 1.88
C ILE A 242 5.36 18.54 1.17
N LEU A 243 5.46 18.57 -0.14
CA LEU A 243 5.33 17.39 -0.98
C LEU A 243 6.74 16.99 -1.42
N ASN A 244 7.26 15.89 -0.87
CA ASN A 244 8.51 15.29 -1.32
C ASN A 244 8.15 14.16 -2.30
N ILE A 245 8.57 14.31 -3.56
CA ILE A 245 8.32 13.34 -4.62
C ILE A 245 9.62 12.68 -5.05
N HIS A 246 9.59 11.36 -5.10
CA HIS A 246 10.59 10.54 -5.76
C HIS A 246 10.13 10.22 -7.17
N TYR A 247 10.92 10.63 -8.17
CA TYR A 247 10.70 10.34 -9.56
C TYR A 247 11.63 9.22 -10.04
N ALA A 248 11.05 8.23 -10.71
CA ALA A 248 11.80 7.16 -11.36
C ALA A 248 12.62 7.70 -12.56
N PRO A 249 13.72 7.05 -12.94
CA PRO A 249 14.48 7.37 -14.13
C PRO A 249 13.61 7.40 -15.39
N THR A 250 13.87 8.32 -16.28
CA THR A 250 13.14 8.43 -17.56
C THR A 250 14.09 8.63 -18.75
N SER A 251 13.80 7.96 -19.87
CA SER A 251 14.59 8.05 -21.11
C SER A 251 14.19 9.22 -22.01
N LYS A 252 13.17 10.00 -21.64
CA LYS A 252 12.68 11.17 -22.37
C LYS A 252 12.28 12.27 -21.39
N SER A 253 12.11 13.49 -21.91
CA SER A 253 11.56 14.56 -21.08
C SER A 253 10.10 14.26 -20.76
N GLU A 254 9.75 14.36 -19.48
CA GLU A 254 8.40 14.16 -18.93
C GLU A 254 8.01 15.37 -18.09
N THR A 255 6.73 15.54 -17.86
CA THR A 255 6.21 16.60 -16.97
C THR A 255 5.31 15.99 -15.92
N ASP A 256 5.35 16.55 -14.71
CA ASP A 256 4.44 16.19 -13.61
C ASP A 256 3.79 17.45 -13.03
N LEU A 257 2.48 17.35 -12.75
CA LEU A 257 1.71 18.33 -12.00
C LEU A 257 0.81 17.57 -11.01
N SER A 258 1.43 17.11 -9.97
CA SER A 258 0.76 16.35 -8.91
C SER A 258 -0.14 17.24 -8.06
N ARG A 259 -1.13 16.62 -7.40
CA ARG A 259 -2.10 17.30 -6.55
C ARG A 259 -2.48 16.48 -5.33
N ILE A 260 -2.96 17.18 -4.31
CA ILE A 260 -3.44 16.61 -3.07
C ILE A 260 -4.92 16.96 -2.92
N LYS A 261 -5.76 15.97 -2.62
CA LYS A 261 -7.15 16.16 -2.24
C LYS A 261 -7.32 15.97 -0.76
N LEU A 262 -7.98 16.91 -0.12
CA LEU A 262 -8.30 16.88 1.30
C LEU A 262 -9.82 16.72 1.48
N TYR A 263 -10.18 15.87 2.41
CA TYR A 263 -11.54 15.59 2.82
C TYR A 263 -11.68 15.99 4.29
N PHE A 264 -12.44 17.04 4.58
CA PHE A 264 -12.58 17.56 5.94
C PHE A 264 -13.54 16.73 6.77
N ALA A 265 -13.29 16.68 8.07
CA ALA A 265 -14.24 16.14 9.03
C ALA A 265 -15.49 17.02 9.04
N LYS A 266 -16.66 16.43 8.78
CA LYS A 266 -17.97 17.13 8.81
C LYS A 266 -18.61 17.11 10.19
N GLU A 267 -18.12 16.25 11.06
CA GLU A 267 -18.58 16.06 12.40
C GLU A 267 -17.52 16.61 13.39
N LYS A 268 -17.95 16.82 14.63
CA LYS A 268 -17.02 17.17 15.71
C LYS A 268 -15.94 16.10 15.83
N VAL A 269 -14.70 16.53 15.83
CA VAL A 269 -13.54 15.69 16.10
C VAL A 269 -13.28 15.70 17.61
N ASP A 270 -13.49 14.54 18.23
CA ASP A 270 -13.25 14.36 19.66
C ASP A 270 -11.85 13.82 19.96
N LYS A 271 -11.22 13.17 18.96
CA LYS A 271 -9.89 12.57 19.08
C LYS A 271 -9.06 12.87 17.84
N GLU A 272 -7.88 13.42 18.08
CA GLU A 272 -6.93 13.73 17.02
C GLU A 272 -6.13 12.49 16.62
N ILE A 273 -5.98 12.27 15.31
CA ILE A 273 -5.07 11.26 14.75
C ILE A 273 -3.64 11.78 14.88
N LYS A 274 -2.83 11.02 15.58
CA LYS A 274 -1.38 11.24 15.75
C LYS A 274 -0.60 10.22 14.93
N VAL A 275 0.68 10.50 14.70
CA VAL A 275 1.62 9.58 14.04
C VAL A 275 2.75 9.26 15.01
N LEU A 276 3.07 7.98 15.13
CA LEU A 276 4.26 7.48 15.79
C LEU A 276 5.11 6.78 14.74
N THR A 277 6.36 7.20 14.59
CA THR A 277 7.33 6.54 13.73
C THR A 277 8.40 5.88 14.60
N ILE A 278 8.47 4.55 14.53
CA ILE A 278 9.58 3.76 15.07
C ILE A 278 10.56 3.57 13.92
N ARG A 279 11.82 3.90 14.13
CA ARG A 279 12.82 4.04 13.05
C ARG A 279 14.13 3.31 13.39
N GLU A 280 15.08 3.35 12.49
CA GLU A 280 16.40 2.70 12.63
C GLU A 280 17.17 3.09 13.90
N GLY A 281 16.93 4.30 14.44
CA GLY A 281 17.50 4.74 15.73
C GLY A 281 16.99 3.94 16.93
N ASP A 282 15.84 3.26 16.82
CA ASP A 282 15.23 2.47 17.88
C ASP A 282 15.70 0.99 17.88
N ILE A 283 16.55 0.60 16.93
CA ILE A 283 17.08 -0.77 16.80
C ILE A 283 17.90 -1.14 18.03
N ALA A 284 17.62 -2.29 18.61
CA ALA A 284 18.28 -2.78 19.83
C ALA A 284 19.68 -3.37 19.57
N ASN A 285 19.88 -3.97 18.42
CA ASN A 285 21.16 -4.57 18.01
C ASN A 285 21.92 -3.67 17.01
N GLN A 286 22.17 -2.41 17.42
CA GLN A 286 22.99 -1.43 16.70
C GLN A 286 24.42 -1.93 16.41
N PRO A 287 25.11 -1.39 15.38
CA PRO A 287 24.65 -0.34 14.45
C PRO A 287 23.76 -0.91 13.34
N PHE A 288 22.87 -0.07 12.80
CA PHE A 288 22.14 -0.39 11.57
C PHE A 288 23.09 -0.31 10.37
N PHE A 289 23.76 -1.43 10.13
CA PHE A 289 24.76 -1.58 9.08
C PHE A 289 24.72 -2.99 8.52
N ILE A 290 24.58 -3.11 7.21
CA ILE A 290 24.35 -4.36 6.50
C ILE A 290 25.56 -4.67 5.62
N ARG A 291 26.36 -5.63 6.05
CA ARG A 291 27.57 -6.03 5.31
C ARG A 291 27.21 -6.71 3.99
N ALA A 292 28.05 -6.54 2.99
CA ALA A 292 27.98 -7.26 1.73
C ALA A 292 27.97 -8.78 1.96
N ASN A 293 27.14 -9.49 1.18
CA ASN A 293 26.98 -10.95 1.22
C ASN A 293 26.49 -11.50 2.56
N THR A 294 25.70 -10.73 3.32
CA THR A 294 25.07 -11.17 4.58
C THR A 294 23.55 -11.04 4.56
N LYS A 295 22.89 -11.77 5.47
CA LYS A 295 21.45 -11.69 5.74
C LYS A 295 21.21 -11.36 7.23
N PRO A 296 21.43 -10.11 7.66
CA PRO A 296 21.20 -9.74 9.05
C PRO A 296 19.73 -9.58 9.37
N THR A 297 19.40 -9.77 10.66
CA THR A 297 18.09 -9.44 11.23
C THR A 297 18.27 -8.38 12.31
N PHE A 298 17.45 -7.35 12.24
CA PHE A 298 17.39 -6.26 13.23
C PHE A 298 16.12 -6.37 14.07
N TYR A 299 16.24 -5.92 15.32
CA TYR A 299 15.19 -6.03 16.32
C TYR A 299 14.92 -4.67 16.96
N VAL A 300 13.64 -4.37 17.19
CA VAL A 300 13.21 -3.25 18.02
C VAL A 300 12.35 -3.75 19.16
N SER A 301 12.54 -3.14 20.32
CA SER A 301 11.66 -3.29 21.48
C SER A 301 11.25 -1.89 21.96
N TYR A 302 10.08 -1.42 21.49
CA TYR A 302 9.59 -0.06 21.78
C TYR A 302 8.44 -0.11 22.78
N SER A 303 8.59 0.55 23.92
CA SER A 303 7.56 0.64 24.97
C SER A 303 6.65 1.85 24.72
N LEU A 304 5.35 1.63 24.59
CA LEU A 304 4.34 2.67 24.43
C LEU A 304 4.29 3.57 25.69
N LYS A 305 4.33 4.87 25.49
CA LYS A 305 4.29 5.87 26.59
C LYS A 305 2.87 6.22 27.03
N GLU A 306 1.88 5.93 26.18
CA GLU A 306 0.46 6.12 26.43
C GLU A 306 -0.35 4.97 25.83
N SER A 307 -1.61 4.83 26.23
CA SER A 307 -2.54 3.90 25.57
C SER A 307 -2.94 4.47 24.23
N ILE A 308 -3.00 3.63 23.19
CA ILE A 308 -3.31 4.03 21.81
C ILE A 308 -4.39 3.16 21.19
N ASN A 309 -5.11 3.73 20.25
CA ASN A 309 -5.97 2.98 19.30
C ASN A 309 -5.38 3.11 17.91
N MET A 310 -4.67 2.07 17.46
CA MET A 310 -4.04 2.04 16.13
C MET A 310 -5.10 1.95 15.04
N VAL A 311 -5.10 2.90 14.12
CA VAL A 311 -6.03 2.96 12.97
C VAL A 311 -5.43 2.31 11.74
N SER A 312 -4.17 2.62 11.46
CA SER A 312 -3.42 2.05 10.34
C SER A 312 -1.93 2.04 10.63
N ILE A 313 -1.22 1.23 9.85
CA ILE A 313 0.23 1.06 9.95
C ILE A 313 0.87 1.04 8.56
N MET A 314 2.14 1.42 8.48
CA MET A 314 2.93 1.37 7.27
C MET A 314 4.36 0.96 7.62
N PRO A 315 4.77 -0.31 7.38
CA PRO A 315 6.16 -0.74 7.42
C PRO A 315 6.90 -0.21 6.19
N HIS A 316 8.20 0.06 6.34
CA HIS A 316 9.04 0.57 5.26
C HIS A 316 10.48 0.04 5.38
N MET A 317 10.97 -0.51 4.29
CA MET A 317 12.35 -0.88 3.99
C MET A 317 12.63 -0.55 2.52
N HIS A 318 13.90 -0.59 2.09
CA HIS A 318 14.27 -0.41 0.70
C HIS A 318 14.44 -1.76 -0.05
N PHE A 319 15.28 -1.80 -1.11
CA PHE A 319 15.38 -2.91 -2.05
C PHE A 319 15.83 -4.24 -1.46
N ILE A 320 16.76 -4.20 -0.48
CA ILE A 320 17.30 -5.43 0.09
C ILE A 320 16.53 -5.94 1.31
N GLY A 321 15.40 -5.29 1.65
CA GLY A 321 14.46 -5.84 2.63
C GLY A 321 14.03 -7.26 2.22
N ASP A 322 13.94 -8.18 3.19
CA ASP A 322 13.53 -9.58 2.96
C ASP A 322 12.22 -9.88 3.67
N SER A 323 12.14 -9.61 4.98
CA SER A 323 10.91 -9.85 5.75
C SER A 323 10.72 -8.81 6.86
N PHE A 324 9.44 -8.59 7.25
CA PHE A 324 9.07 -7.64 8.29
C PHE A 324 7.97 -8.20 9.18
N LYS A 325 8.17 -8.22 10.50
CA LYS A 325 7.19 -8.75 11.44
C LYS A 325 7.05 -7.85 12.66
N VAL A 326 5.81 -7.61 13.07
CA VAL A 326 5.48 -6.85 14.29
C VAL A 326 4.51 -7.61 15.17
N LEU A 327 4.86 -7.71 16.44
CA LEU A 327 4.01 -8.18 17.53
C LEU A 327 3.92 -7.08 18.58
N ALA A 328 2.79 -6.97 19.26
CA ALA A 328 2.67 -6.17 20.47
C ALA A 328 2.48 -7.10 21.67
N VAL A 329 3.25 -6.89 22.73
CA VAL A 329 3.12 -7.62 23.99
C VAL A 329 2.56 -6.66 25.05
N THR A 330 1.34 -6.94 25.51
CA THR A 330 0.66 -6.12 26.51
C THR A 330 1.27 -6.30 27.89
N PRO A 331 1.03 -5.37 28.86
CA PRO A 331 1.48 -5.56 30.23
C PRO A 331 0.92 -6.82 30.92
N SER A 332 -0.20 -7.38 30.44
CA SER A 332 -0.74 -8.66 30.90
C SER A 332 0.01 -9.88 30.33
N GLY A 333 0.94 -9.67 29.38
CA GLY A 333 1.68 -10.73 28.70
C GLY A 333 1.02 -11.29 27.44
N ASP A 334 -0.12 -10.70 27.01
CA ASP A 334 -0.81 -11.15 25.80
C ASP A 334 -0.05 -10.67 24.56
N ALA A 335 0.19 -11.61 23.62
CA ALA A 335 0.79 -11.31 22.33
C ALA A 335 -0.29 -10.95 21.30
N VAL A 336 -0.27 -9.73 20.81
CA VAL A 336 -1.18 -9.21 19.79
C VAL A 336 -0.46 -9.18 18.44
N PRO A 337 -0.89 -10.00 17.44
CA PRO A 337 -0.34 -9.94 16.10
C PRO A 337 -0.66 -8.58 15.45
N ILE A 338 0.36 -7.90 14.91
CA ILE A 338 0.17 -6.61 14.24
C ILE A 338 0.30 -6.75 12.73
N ILE A 339 1.45 -7.21 12.23
CA ILE A 339 1.65 -7.50 10.80
C ILE A 339 2.80 -8.50 10.63
N LYS A 340 2.71 -9.31 9.58
CA LYS A 340 3.78 -10.18 9.12
C LYS A 340 3.85 -10.11 7.60
N ILE A 341 5.05 -9.85 7.09
CA ILE A 341 5.41 -9.85 5.68
C ILE A 341 6.56 -10.83 5.52
N ASP A 342 6.32 -11.98 4.88
CA ASP A 342 7.31 -13.04 4.72
C ASP A 342 8.25 -12.79 3.54
N LYS A 343 7.81 -11.98 2.57
CA LYS A 343 8.61 -11.58 1.43
C LYS A 343 8.34 -10.11 1.14
N TRP A 344 9.33 -9.27 1.44
CA TRP A 344 9.27 -7.86 1.14
C TRP A 344 9.37 -7.60 -0.37
N ASP A 345 8.63 -6.61 -0.85
CA ASP A 345 8.76 -6.07 -2.21
C ASP A 345 8.70 -4.54 -2.12
N PHE A 346 9.80 -3.89 -2.43
CA PHE A 346 9.95 -2.43 -2.38
C PHE A 346 8.90 -1.68 -3.22
N ASN A 347 8.41 -2.29 -4.30
CA ASN A 347 7.44 -1.67 -5.20
C ASN A 347 6.03 -1.59 -4.61
N TRP A 348 5.73 -2.33 -3.53
CA TRP A 348 4.37 -2.48 -2.99
C TRP A 348 4.25 -2.12 -1.50
N GLN A 349 4.77 -0.97 -1.14
CA GLN A 349 4.77 -0.47 0.23
C GLN A 349 3.39 0.10 0.62
N SER A 350 2.51 -0.74 1.11
CA SER A 350 1.12 -0.36 1.41
C SER A 350 0.93 0.16 2.83
N THR A 351 -0.05 1.05 2.99
CA THR A 351 -0.65 1.33 4.30
C THR A 351 -1.70 0.26 4.59
N TYR A 352 -1.64 -0.33 5.77
CA TYR A 352 -2.53 -1.40 6.22
C TYR A 352 -3.54 -0.86 7.22
N LEU A 353 -4.84 -0.89 6.88
CA LEU A 353 -5.93 -0.37 7.70
C LEU A 353 -6.51 -1.47 8.58
N PHE A 354 -6.61 -1.23 9.88
CA PHE A 354 -7.30 -2.16 10.77
C PHE A 354 -8.82 -2.14 10.52
N LYS A 355 -9.46 -3.31 10.46
CA LYS A 355 -10.93 -3.41 10.36
C LYS A 355 -11.67 -2.70 11.49
N LYS A 356 -11.04 -2.68 12.67
CA LYS A 356 -11.41 -1.87 13.84
C LYS A 356 -10.13 -1.37 14.47
N PRO A 357 -10.09 -0.14 15.02
CA PRO A 357 -8.92 0.35 15.70
C PRO A 357 -8.41 -0.65 16.75
N GLN A 358 -7.12 -0.95 16.71
CA GLN A 358 -6.49 -1.88 17.63
C GLN A 358 -6.08 -1.13 18.90
N TYR A 359 -6.78 -1.39 20.00
CA TYR A 359 -6.38 -0.87 21.30
C TYR A 359 -5.13 -1.56 21.82
N LEU A 360 -4.17 -0.76 22.28
CA LEU A 360 -2.99 -1.21 23.01
C LEU A 360 -2.84 -0.33 24.25
N PRO A 361 -2.77 -0.92 25.48
CA PRO A 361 -2.59 -0.16 26.70
C PRO A 361 -1.18 0.46 26.78
N LYS A 362 -1.03 1.50 27.59
CA LYS A 362 0.27 2.03 27.98
C LYS A 362 1.19 0.90 28.45
N ASP A 363 2.49 1.06 28.26
CA ASP A 363 3.54 0.09 28.59
C ASP A 363 3.50 -1.21 27.78
N THR A 364 2.63 -1.29 26.73
CA THR A 364 2.73 -2.35 25.72
C THR A 364 4.07 -2.23 24.99
N ILE A 365 4.72 -3.37 24.76
CA ILE A 365 5.98 -3.44 24.03
C ILE A 365 5.70 -3.79 22.57
N ILE A 366 6.05 -2.92 21.65
CA ILE A 366 6.05 -3.19 20.21
C ILE A 366 7.36 -3.88 19.86
N LEU A 367 7.28 -5.13 19.42
CA LEU A 367 8.43 -5.94 18.98
C LEU A 367 8.45 -5.95 17.46
N ILE A 368 9.52 -5.46 16.85
CA ILE A 368 9.72 -5.49 15.39
C ILE A 368 10.91 -6.38 15.08
N THR A 369 10.77 -7.19 14.06
CA THR A 369 11.84 -7.99 13.47
C THR A 369 11.87 -7.68 11.98
N ALA A 370 13.00 -7.18 11.47
CA ALA A 370 13.23 -6.90 10.07
C ALA A 370 14.49 -7.62 9.58
N THR A 371 14.37 -8.40 8.53
CA THR A 371 15.48 -9.15 7.92
C THR A 371 15.81 -8.55 6.56
N TYR A 372 17.09 -8.50 6.23
CA TYR A 372 17.60 -7.98 4.96
C TYR A 372 18.42 -9.05 4.24
N ASP A 373 18.42 -9.03 2.91
CA ASP A 373 19.21 -9.92 2.08
C ASP A 373 20.17 -9.12 1.18
N ASN A 374 21.38 -8.84 1.66
CA ASN A 374 22.43 -8.17 0.90
C ASN A 374 23.38 -9.18 0.23
N THR A 375 22.83 -10.27 -0.31
CA THR A 375 23.65 -11.28 -1.00
C THR A 375 23.56 -11.15 -2.52
N ILE A 376 24.54 -11.74 -3.22
CA ILE A 376 24.55 -11.82 -4.68
C ILE A 376 23.38 -12.65 -5.24
N SER A 377 22.77 -13.51 -4.44
CA SER A 377 21.60 -14.32 -4.82
C SER A 377 20.26 -13.59 -4.70
N ASN A 378 20.23 -12.41 -4.09
CA ASN A 378 19.04 -11.56 -4.08
C ASN A 378 18.89 -10.84 -5.43
N PRO A 379 17.86 -11.17 -6.23
CA PRO A 379 17.67 -10.54 -7.54
C PRO A 379 17.29 -9.05 -7.46
N GLU A 380 16.77 -8.61 -6.29
CA GLU A 380 16.39 -7.21 -6.04
C GLU A 380 17.56 -6.36 -5.50
N ASN A 381 18.74 -6.95 -5.26
CA ASN A 381 19.90 -6.19 -4.79
C ASN A 381 20.39 -5.22 -5.88
N PRO A 382 20.32 -3.90 -5.65
CA PRO A 382 20.70 -2.91 -6.63
C PRO A 382 22.22 -2.84 -6.86
N ASN A 383 23.01 -3.46 -5.96
CA ASN A 383 24.47 -3.46 -6.01
C ASN A 383 25.01 -4.82 -6.50
N ILE A 384 25.63 -4.85 -7.67
CA ILE A 384 26.28 -6.04 -8.24
C ILE A 384 27.74 -5.69 -8.59
N PRO A 385 28.72 -6.18 -7.85
CA PRO A 385 28.63 -7.04 -6.64
C PRO A 385 28.01 -6.30 -5.43
N PRO A 386 27.48 -7.05 -4.44
CA PRO A 386 26.96 -6.46 -3.20
C PRO A 386 27.99 -5.56 -2.52
N LYS A 387 27.52 -4.45 -1.92
CA LYS A 387 28.32 -3.50 -1.14
C LYS A 387 27.80 -3.45 0.29
N ASP A 388 28.65 -2.95 1.21
CA ASP A 388 28.17 -2.58 2.54
C ASP A 388 27.16 -1.45 2.44
N ILE A 389 26.05 -1.54 3.17
CA ILE A 389 24.94 -0.60 3.16
C ILE A 389 24.70 -0.08 4.58
N ALA A 390 24.54 1.23 4.70
CA ALA A 390 24.15 1.91 5.92
C ALA A 390 22.76 2.55 5.79
N TYR A 391 22.32 3.21 6.85
CA TYR A 391 21.15 4.08 6.79
C TYR A 391 21.35 5.20 5.77
N GLY A 392 20.34 5.41 4.95
CA GLY A 392 20.30 6.52 4.00
C GLY A 392 18.93 6.63 3.32
N TRP A 393 18.76 7.74 2.58
CA TRP A 393 17.50 8.09 1.93
C TRP A 393 17.39 7.51 0.52
N ASP A 394 18.53 7.21 -0.12
CA ASP A 394 18.52 6.63 -1.45
C ASP A 394 17.92 5.22 -1.42
N SER A 395 17.22 4.84 -2.46
CA SER A 395 16.66 3.48 -2.55
C SER A 395 17.72 2.37 -2.54
N THR A 396 18.98 2.73 -2.87
CA THR A 396 20.16 1.85 -2.79
C THR A 396 20.82 1.77 -1.41
N ASP A 397 20.48 2.71 -0.50
CA ASP A 397 20.74 2.61 0.94
C ASP A 397 19.66 1.77 1.62
N GLU A 398 19.58 1.79 2.96
CA GLU A 398 18.49 1.11 3.65
C GLU A 398 17.88 1.93 4.76
N MET A 399 16.61 1.62 5.00
CA MET A 399 15.80 2.13 6.10
C MET A 399 15.09 1.00 6.85
N MET A 400 14.71 1.29 8.08
CA MET A 400 13.80 0.46 8.86
C MET A 400 12.80 1.37 9.57
N ASN A 401 11.61 1.55 8.99
CA ASN A 401 10.58 2.38 9.59
C ASN A 401 9.28 1.59 9.82
N PHE A 402 8.62 1.87 10.92
CA PHE A 402 7.27 1.41 11.21
C PHE A 402 6.42 2.58 11.66
N ILE A 403 5.53 3.02 10.79
CA ILE A 403 4.68 4.19 10.98
C ILE A 403 3.32 3.74 11.49
N ILE A 404 2.85 4.33 12.58
CA ILE A 404 1.59 4.02 13.25
C ILE A 404 0.73 5.28 13.26
N TYR A 405 -0.47 5.21 12.65
CA TYR A 405 -1.52 6.23 12.80
C TYR A 405 -2.46 5.79 13.92
N TYR A 406 -2.66 6.66 14.92
CA TYR A 406 -3.42 6.31 16.13
C TYR A 406 -4.13 7.52 16.74
N TYR A 407 -5.04 7.26 17.66
CA TYR A 407 -5.64 8.25 18.54
C TYR A 407 -5.72 7.75 19.98
#